data_d7e255b2aa465e870a779221c89932da
#
_entry.id   d7e255b2aa465e870a779221c89932da
#
_cell.length_a   1.000
_cell.length_b   1.000
_cell.length_c   1.000
_cell.angle_alpha   90.00
_cell.angle_beta   90.00
_cell.angle_gamma   90.00
#
_symmetry.space_group_name_H-M   'P 1'
#
loop_
_entity.id
_entity.type
_entity.pdbx_description
1 polymer ?
#
loop_
_entity_poly.entity_id
_entity_poly.type
_entity_poly.pdbx_seq_one_letter_code
_entity_poly.pdbx_strand_id
1 'polypeptide(L)'
;MPLAEISWTGSRQDQRALAERHDWSALRGLEQLWGQLAERHGDAPALEAPHAKPPEQLSFRALHQQIEQAAAGFAALGVRPGEVVGLFSENCPRWLVADQGLMRLGAADAVRGSAAPVDELRYIAGDCGAVALVLESAELLQR
;
A
#
# COMPACT_ATOMS: atom_id res chain seq x y z
N MET A 1 -20.17 -17.06 -4.72
CA MET A 1 -20.00 -18.19 -3.75
C MET A 1 -19.82 -17.57 -2.37
N PRO A 2 -20.59 -17.97 -1.35
CA PRO A 2 -20.33 -17.49 -0.01
C PRO A 2 -18.92 -17.94 0.37
N LEU A 3 -18.16 -17.04 1.02
CA LEU A 3 -16.89 -17.38 1.67
C LEU A 3 -17.22 -18.45 2.73
N ALA A 4 -17.07 -19.72 2.35
CA ALA A 4 -17.14 -20.79 3.33
C ALA A 4 -16.11 -20.47 4.42
N GLU A 5 -16.51 -20.60 5.69
CA GLU A 5 -15.64 -20.44 6.84
C GLU A 5 -14.33 -21.21 6.60
N ILE A 6 -13.29 -20.48 6.21
CA ILE A 6 -11.96 -21.06 6.08
C ILE A 6 -11.41 -21.07 7.50
N SER A 7 -11.54 -22.21 8.15
CA SER A 7 -10.81 -22.46 9.39
C SER A 7 -9.32 -22.55 9.04
N TRP A 8 -8.64 -21.40 9.13
CA TRP A 8 -7.20 -21.32 8.89
C TRP A 8 -6.45 -21.80 10.12
N THR A 9 -5.83 -22.96 10.02
CA THR A 9 -5.01 -23.52 11.12
C THR A 9 -3.51 -23.27 10.94
N GLY A 10 -3.09 -22.71 9.80
CA GLY A 10 -1.68 -22.54 9.45
C GLY A 10 -0.94 -23.84 9.16
N SER A 11 -1.66 -24.94 9.04
CA SER A 11 -1.06 -26.25 8.74
C SER A 11 -0.45 -26.31 7.34
N ARG A 12 0.50 -27.23 7.11
CA ARG A 12 1.05 -27.48 5.77
C ARG A 12 -0.02 -27.87 4.75
N GLN A 13 -1.12 -28.47 5.21
CA GLN A 13 -2.25 -28.84 4.37
C GLN A 13 -3.03 -27.61 3.93
N ASP A 14 -3.25 -26.64 4.83
CA ASP A 14 -3.91 -25.38 4.50
C ASP A 14 -3.06 -24.56 3.51
N GLN A 15 -1.74 -24.53 3.70
CA GLN A 15 -0.82 -23.86 2.79
C GLN A 15 -0.87 -24.45 1.38
N ARG A 16 -0.92 -25.78 1.27
CA ARG A 16 -1.07 -26.46 -0.04
C ARG A 16 -2.42 -26.18 -0.67
N ALA A 17 -3.51 -26.23 0.10
CA ALA A 17 -4.85 -25.93 -0.38
C ALA A 17 -4.98 -24.48 -0.89
N LEU A 18 -4.29 -23.52 -0.26
CA LEU A 18 -4.20 -22.15 -0.75
C LEU A 18 -3.40 -22.02 -2.05
N ALA A 19 -2.25 -22.69 -2.12
CA ALA A 19 -1.41 -22.69 -3.32
C ALA A 19 -2.14 -23.31 -4.53
N GLU A 20 -2.94 -24.37 -4.30
CA GLU A 20 -3.77 -24.98 -5.34
C GLU A 20 -4.93 -24.07 -5.79
N ARG A 21 -5.47 -23.23 -4.90
CA ARG A 21 -6.54 -22.28 -5.23
C ARG A 21 -6.06 -21.06 -5.99
N HIS A 22 -4.85 -20.62 -5.68
CA HIS A 22 -4.29 -19.38 -6.20
C HIS A 22 -2.86 -19.62 -6.63
N ASP A 23 -2.66 -19.86 -7.91
CA ASP A 23 -1.32 -19.92 -8.48
C ASP A 23 -0.74 -18.49 -8.59
N TRP A 24 0.26 -18.21 -7.76
CA TRP A 24 1.00 -16.97 -7.72
C TRP A 24 2.41 -17.12 -8.30
N SER A 25 2.72 -18.27 -8.91
CA SER A 25 4.05 -18.57 -9.46
C SER A 25 4.49 -17.61 -10.57
N ALA A 26 3.53 -16.94 -11.22
CA ALA A 26 3.79 -15.93 -12.24
C ALA A 26 4.24 -14.57 -11.66
N LEU A 27 4.04 -14.31 -10.35
CA LEU A 27 4.51 -13.09 -9.70
C LEU A 27 6.02 -13.13 -9.56
N ARG A 28 6.71 -12.14 -10.12
CA ARG A 28 8.16 -11.95 -9.96
C ARG A 28 8.50 -11.03 -8.79
N GLY A 29 7.54 -10.22 -8.33
CA GLY A 29 7.66 -9.32 -7.21
C GLY A 29 6.30 -8.79 -6.77
N LEU A 30 6.25 -8.20 -5.55
CA LEU A 30 5.02 -7.67 -4.96
C LEU A 30 4.43 -6.50 -5.76
N GLU A 31 5.26 -5.79 -6.52
CA GLU A 31 4.83 -4.69 -7.39
C GLU A 31 3.83 -5.11 -8.47
N GLN A 32 3.74 -6.43 -8.76
CA GLN A 32 2.81 -6.99 -9.76
C GLN A 32 1.49 -7.46 -9.15
N LEU A 33 1.42 -7.50 -7.81
CA LEU A 33 0.29 -8.10 -7.09
C LEU A 33 -1.05 -7.45 -7.45
N TRP A 34 -1.12 -6.13 -7.40
CA TRP A 34 -2.37 -5.40 -7.61
C TRP A 34 -2.90 -5.51 -9.03
N GLY A 35 -2.01 -5.58 -10.04
CA GLY A 35 -2.39 -5.85 -11.42
C GLY A 35 -3.09 -7.20 -11.55
N GLN A 36 -2.50 -8.27 -11.01
CA GLN A 36 -3.11 -9.59 -11.04
C GLN A 36 -4.42 -9.68 -10.24
N LEU A 37 -4.49 -9.00 -9.08
CA LEU A 37 -5.72 -8.93 -8.30
C LEU A 37 -6.82 -8.18 -9.06
N ALA A 38 -6.49 -7.09 -9.75
CA ALA A 38 -7.44 -6.34 -10.57
C ALA A 38 -7.96 -7.17 -11.76
N GLU A 39 -7.11 -7.96 -12.40
CA GLU A 39 -7.52 -8.89 -13.46
C GLU A 39 -8.45 -9.99 -12.95
N ARG A 40 -8.17 -10.55 -11.78
CA ARG A 40 -8.94 -11.67 -11.20
C ARG A 40 -10.26 -11.25 -10.59
N HIS A 41 -10.29 -10.10 -9.91
CA HIS A 41 -11.41 -9.68 -9.07
C HIS A 41 -12.16 -8.45 -9.61
N GLY A 42 -11.55 -7.68 -10.51
CA GLY A 42 -12.20 -6.58 -11.22
C GLY A 42 -12.88 -5.58 -10.30
N ASP A 43 -14.18 -5.51 -10.39
CA ASP A 43 -15.00 -4.54 -9.68
C ASP A 43 -15.44 -5.02 -8.27
N ALA A 44 -14.98 -6.20 -7.82
CA ALA A 44 -15.21 -6.62 -6.44
C ALA A 44 -14.53 -5.65 -5.46
N PRO A 45 -15.10 -5.46 -4.24
CA PRO A 45 -14.51 -4.62 -3.22
C PRO A 45 -13.13 -5.12 -2.80
N ALA A 46 -12.14 -4.21 -2.79
CA ALA A 46 -10.77 -4.47 -2.32
C ALA A 46 -10.47 -3.74 -1.02
N LEU A 47 -11.04 -2.56 -0.84
CA LEU A 47 -10.81 -1.69 0.30
C LEU A 47 -12.12 -1.03 0.71
N GLU A 48 -12.39 -1.02 2.01
CA GLU A 48 -13.53 -0.32 2.59
C GLU A 48 -13.06 0.52 3.78
N ALA A 49 -13.44 1.78 3.79
CA ALA A 49 -13.22 2.72 4.89
C ALA A 49 -14.58 3.29 5.33
N PRO A 50 -15.41 2.51 6.06
CA PRO A 50 -16.79 2.90 6.39
C PRO A 50 -16.87 4.08 7.36
N HIS A 51 -15.78 4.36 8.08
CA HIS A 51 -15.69 5.48 9.04
C HIS A 51 -15.10 6.75 8.42
N ALA A 52 -14.62 6.69 7.17
CA ALA A 52 -14.21 7.89 6.43
C ALA A 52 -15.42 8.82 6.20
N LYS A 53 -15.15 10.10 5.99
CA LYS A 53 -16.22 11.11 5.75
C LYS A 53 -15.93 11.86 4.45
N PRO A 54 -16.63 11.51 3.36
CA PRO A 54 -17.64 10.44 3.23
C PRO A 54 -17.01 9.04 3.32
N PRO A 55 -17.83 7.99 3.57
CA PRO A 55 -17.36 6.61 3.49
C PRO A 55 -16.75 6.31 2.11
N GLU A 56 -15.63 5.57 2.11
CA GLU A 56 -14.90 5.24 0.88
C GLU A 56 -14.90 3.73 0.65
N GLN A 57 -15.06 3.34 -0.61
CA GLN A 57 -14.91 1.97 -1.06
C GLN A 57 -14.19 1.98 -2.40
N LEU A 58 -13.19 1.12 -2.55
CA LEU A 58 -12.46 0.93 -3.80
C LEU A 58 -12.56 -0.53 -4.25
N SER A 59 -12.82 -0.73 -5.53
CA SER A 59 -12.69 -2.05 -6.15
C SER A 59 -11.21 -2.39 -6.38
N PHE A 60 -10.89 -3.66 -6.65
CA PHE A 60 -9.53 -4.07 -7.02
C PHE A 60 -9.03 -3.30 -8.24
N ARG A 61 -9.89 -3.09 -9.24
CA ARG A 61 -9.57 -2.31 -10.44
C ARG A 61 -9.27 -0.85 -10.12
N ALA A 62 -10.13 -0.20 -9.34
CA ALA A 62 -9.96 1.20 -8.96
C ALA A 62 -8.71 1.41 -8.10
N LEU A 63 -8.48 0.52 -7.15
CA LEU A 63 -7.29 0.56 -6.30
C LEU A 63 -6.00 0.41 -7.12
N HIS A 64 -5.95 -0.58 -8.03
CA HIS A 64 -4.82 -0.73 -8.94
C HIS A 64 -4.56 0.52 -9.78
N GLN A 65 -5.61 1.14 -10.35
CA GLN A 65 -5.47 2.38 -11.12
C GLN A 65 -4.89 3.52 -10.28
N GLN A 66 -5.34 3.67 -9.03
CA GLN A 66 -4.80 4.69 -8.13
C GLN A 66 -3.34 4.43 -7.77
N ILE A 67 -2.94 3.16 -7.56
CA ILE A 67 -1.55 2.78 -7.32
C ILE A 67 -0.67 3.12 -8.51
N GLU A 68 -1.09 2.82 -9.74
CA GLU A 68 -0.34 3.19 -10.97
C GLU A 68 -0.21 4.72 -11.11
N GLN A 69 -1.26 5.46 -10.81
CA GLN A 69 -1.24 6.93 -10.82
C GLN A 69 -0.29 7.49 -9.75
N ALA A 70 -0.30 6.92 -8.54
CA ALA A 70 0.61 7.31 -7.47
C ALA A 70 2.08 7.04 -7.85
N ALA A 71 2.38 5.86 -8.40
CA ALA A 71 3.72 5.53 -8.89
C ALA A 71 4.20 6.53 -9.95
N ALA A 72 3.35 6.84 -10.94
CA ALA A 72 3.67 7.84 -11.96
C ALA A 72 3.86 9.24 -11.36
N GLY A 73 3.03 9.61 -10.38
CA GLY A 73 3.13 10.88 -9.64
C GLY A 73 4.46 11.01 -8.90
N PHE A 74 4.87 9.98 -8.16
CA PHE A 74 6.15 9.97 -7.45
C PHE A 74 7.34 10.06 -8.43
N ALA A 75 7.30 9.33 -9.54
CA ALA A 75 8.31 9.43 -10.58
C ALA A 75 8.40 10.84 -11.18
N ALA A 76 7.25 11.49 -11.43
CA ALA A 76 7.19 12.86 -11.92
C ALA A 76 7.73 13.90 -10.92
N LEU A 77 7.61 13.62 -9.61
CA LEU A 77 8.21 14.43 -8.53
C LEU A 77 9.72 14.17 -8.35
N GLY A 78 10.30 13.23 -9.10
CA GLY A 78 11.72 12.94 -9.10
C GLY A 78 12.16 11.78 -8.20
N VAL A 79 11.24 11.06 -7.58
CA VAL A 79 11.57 9.83 -6.82
C VAL A 79 11.99 8.73 -7.78
N ARG A 80 13.08 8.04 -7.47
CA ARG A 80 13.67 6.99 -8.31
C ARG A 80 13.59 5.62 -7.64
N PRO A 81 13.64 4.53 -8.42
CA PRO A 81 13.78 3.19 -7.87
C PRO A 81 14.99 3.10 -6.92
N GLY A 82 14.80 2.44 -5.78
CA GLY A 82 15.81 2.27 -4.73
C GLY A 82 15.93 3.42 -3.74
N GLU A 83 15.25 4.55 -3.97
CA GLU A 83 15.19 5.67 -3.02
C GLU A 83 14.16 5.41 -1.93
N VAL A 84 14.30 6.11 -0.80
CA VAL A 84 13.41 6.00 0.36
C VAL A 84 12.56 7.27 0.48
N VAL A 85 11.27 7.10 0.76
CA VAL A 85 10.32 8.19 1.03
C VAL A 85 9.75 8.01 2.44
N GLY A 86 9.77 9.04 3.27
CA GLY A 86 9.08 9.01 4.55
C GLY A 86 7.56 9.07 4.34
N LEU A 87 6.81 8.12 4.90
CA LEU A 87 5.35 8.06 4.81
C LEU A 87 4.76 8.17 6.22
N PHE A 88 4.40 9.39 6.63
CA PHE A 88 3.93 9.71 7.97
C PHE A 88 2.44 10.02 7.98
N SER A 89 1.65 9.00 8.24
CA SER A 89 0.19 9.04 8.22
C SER A 89 -0.40 7.91 9.04
N GLU A 90 -1.62 8.09 9.51
CA GLU A 90 -2.43 7.00 10.02
C GLU A 90 -2.96 6.15 8.85
N ASN A 91 -3.37 4.91 9.17
CA ASN A 91 -3.90 3.99 8.17
C ASN A 91 -5.19 4.54 7.55
N CYS A 92 -5.15 4.76 6.26
CA CYS A 92 -6.30 5.19 5.45
C CYS A 92 -6.14 4.74 4.00
N PRO A 93 -7.17 4.85 3.15
CA PRO A 93 -7.07 4.47 1.74
C PRO A 93 -5.91 5.13 0.99
N ARG A 94 -5.68 6.41 1.24
CA ARG A 94 -4.58 7.17 0.61
C ARG A 94 -3.21 6.70 1.06
N TRP A 95 -3.08 6.31 2.35
CA TRP A 95 -1.86 5.71 2.87
C TRP A 95 -1.50 4.44 2.09
N LEU A 96 -2.46 3.53 1.90
CA LEU A 96 -2.25 2.30 1.15
C LEU A 96 -1.88 2.58 -0.32
N VAL A 97 -2.54 3.55 -0.96
CA VAL A 97 -2.23 3.95 -2.34
C VAL A 97 -0.81 4.51 -2.45
N ALA A 98 -0.37 5.32 -1.48
CA ALA A 98 0.98 5.89 -1.47
C ALA A 98 2.04 4.79 -1.27
N ASP A 99 1.88 3.94 -0.24
CA ASP A 99 2.75 2.81 0.07
C ASP A 99 2.92 1.88 -1.15
N GLN A 100 1.80 1.43 -1.72
CA GLN A 100 1.83 0.54 -2.88
C GLN A 100 2.29 1.23 -4.17
N GLY A 101 2.08 2.54 -4.30
CA GLY A 101 2.60 3.35 -5.39
C GLY A 101 4.13 3.46 -5.36
N LEU A 102 4.72 3.64 -4.18
CA LEU A 102 6.18 3.63 -3.98
C LEU A 102 6.74 2.24 -4.28
N MET A 103 6.15 1.18 -3.76
CA MET A 103 6.53 -0.19 -4.08
C MET A 103 6.45 -0.47 -5.59
N ARG A 104 5.40 0.00 -6.27
CA ARG A 104 5.22 -0.14 -7.72
C ARG A 104 6.30 0.58 -8.52
N LEU A 105 6.78 1.73 -8.03
CA LEU A 105 7.89 2.47 -8.60
C LEU A 105 9.25 1.79 -8.35
N GLY A 106 9.32 0.87 -7.39
CA GLY A 106 10.58 0.27 -6.94
C GLY A 106 11.33 1.12 -5.91
N ALA A 107 10.64 2.09 -5.30
CA ALA A 107 11.11 2.84 -4.14
C ALA A 107 10.70 2.12 -2.85
N ALA A 108 11.28 2.52 -1.72
CA ALA A 108 10.89 2.06 -0.40
C ALA A 108 10.23 3.19 0.39
N ASP A 109 9.43 2.86 1.39
CA ASP A 109 8.92 3.82 2.34
C ASP A 109 9.39 3.54 3.77
N ALA A 110 9.57 4.63 4.52
CA ALA A 110 9.82 4.58 5.96
C ALA A 110 8.54 5.07 6.65
N VAL A 111 7.80 4.13 7.24
CA VAL A 111 6.44 4.36 7.72
C VAL A 111 6.40 4.71 9.21
N ARG A 112 5.60 5.72 9.56
CA ARG A 112 5.26 6.05 10.95
C ARG A 112 3.89 6.73 11.04
N GLY A 113 3.16 6.48 12.14
CA GLY A 113 1.91 7.20 12.42
C GLY A 113 2.14 8.69 12.60
N SER A 114 1.22 9.51 12.12
CA SER A 114 1.30 10.97 12.16
C SER A 114 1.28 11.57 13.57
N ALA A 115 0.76 10.82 14.54
CA ALA A 115 0.73 11.20 15.96
C ALA A 115 2.09 11.07 16.67
N ALA A 116 3.11 10.48 16.05
CA ALA A 116 4.43 10.32 16.63
C ALA A 116 5.09 11.69 16.95
N PRO A 117 5.98 11.74 17.97
CA PRO A 117 6.76 12.94 18.26
C PRO A 117 7.53 13.43 17.04
N VAL A 118 7.60 14.75 16.85
CA VAL A 118 8.28 15.35 15.68
C VAL A 118 9.75 14.95 15.61
N ASP A 119 10.42 14.89 16.74
CA ASP A 119 11.84 14.51 16.78
C ASP A 119 12.04 13.05 16.32
N GLU A 120 11.09 12.16 16.60
CA GLU A 120 11.08 10.79 16.07
C GLU A 120 10.91 10.78 14.57
N LEU A 121 9.95 11.55 14.03
CA LEU A 121 9.71 11.65 12.58
C LEU A 121 10.94 12.22 11.86
N ARG A 122 11.56 13.25 12.42
CA ARG A 122 12.81 13.85 11.88
C ARG A 122 13.97 12.86 11.90
N TYR A 123 14.09 12.12 13.01
CA TYR A 123 15.11 11.08 13.12
C TYR A 123 14.93 10.00 12.04
N ILE A 124 13.71 9.47 11.89
CA ILE A 124 13.41 8.45 10.86
C ILE A 124 13.74 8.97 9.46
N ALA A 125 13.28 10.18 9.12
CA ALA A 125 13.53 10.77 7.81
C ALA A 125 15.03 10.94 7.52
N GLY A 126 15.80 11.38 8.53
CA GLY A 126 17.25 11.57 8.40
C GLY A 126 18.03 10.25 8.37
N ASP A 127 17.69 9.30 9.23
CA ASP A 127 18.37 8.01 9.37
C ASP A 127 18.22 7.13 8.13
N CYS A 128 17.03 7.10 7.53
CA CYS A 128 16.78 6.35 6.29
C CYS A 128 17.17 7.10 5.02
N GLY A 129 17.64 8.35 5.10
CA GLY A 129 18.00 9.16 3.95
C GLY A 129 16.81 9.46 3.02
N ALA A 130 15.63 9.74 3.60
CA ALA A 130 14.43 10.00 2.81
C ALA A 130 14.63 11.19 1.86
N VAL A 131 14.35 10.96 0.56
CA VAL A 131 14.45 11.99 -0.50
C VAL A 131 13.19 12.85 -0.59
N ALA A 132 12.07 12.38 -0.04
CA ALA A 132 10.79 13.06 0.00
C ALA A 132 9.97 12.61 1.21
N LEU A 133 8.91 13.36 1.54
CA LEU A 133 7.96 13.02 2.60
C LEU A 133 6.54 13.03 2.04
N VAL A 134 5.78 12.01 2.38
CA VAL A 134 4.32 11.96 2.26
C VAL A 134 3.75 12.14 3.66
N LEU A 135 2.98 13.19 3.85
CA LEU A 135 2.44 13.58 5.14
C LEU A 135 0.91 13.55 5.11
N GLU A 136 0.30 13.11 6.21
CA GLU A 136 -1.15 13.05 6.34
C GLU A 136 -1.83 14.40 6.15
N SER A 137 -1.19 15.47 6.61
CA SER A 137 -1.75 16.81 6.55
C SER A 137 -0.69 17.90 6.40
N ALA A 138 -1.12 19.09 5.94
CA ALA A 138 -0.26 20.26 5.87
C ALA A 138 0.20 20.75 7.26
N GLU A 139 -0.60 20.51 8.30
CA GLU A 139 -0.25 20.87 9.68
C GLU A 139 0.94 20.06 10.18
N LEU A 140 1.05 18.79 9.75
CA LEU A 140 2.20 17.95 10.11
C LEU A 140 3.51 18.49 9.51
N LEU A 141 3.44 19.14 8.34
CA LEU A 141 4.60 19.77 7.70
C LEU A 141 5.11 20.99 8.50
N GLN A 142 4.21 21.66 9.22
CA GLN A 142 4.54 22.87 9.99
C GLN A 142 5.11 22.57 11.38
N ARG A 143 5.04 21.33 11.81
CA ARG A 143 5.59 20.85 13.08
C ARG A 143 7.07 20.53 12.93
#